data_ba35b5464692811520b6b351aa845af9
#
_entry.id   ba35b5464692811520b6b351aa845af9
#
_cell.length_a   1.000
_cell.length_b   1.000
_cell.length_c   1.000
_cell.angle_alpha   90.00
_cell.angle_beta   90.00
_cell.angle_gamma   90.00
#
_symmetry.space_group_name_H-M   'P 1'
#
loop_
_entity.id
_entity.type
_entity.pdbx_description
1 polymer ?
#
loop_
_entity_poly.entity_id
_entity_poly.type
_entity_poly.pdbx_seq_one_letter_code
_entity_poly.pdbx_strand_id
1 'polypeptide(L)'
;LIKYLGSADGFQITSSKNNTLHHTSNVLFNVMRGGIFVHNYDINKPDFIKFLKIRNKTIYRSIVDELDQLNEKATMSELISFGEKQKSPSLTRLCYEYLPLTFGRRHGDPSRPWNEFNIKVNDGDSVLYYHEGNWRDIFQNWEALVISYPKSLPSIISKFLNATTKDGYNPYRINKEGIDWEVVDENDTWSHIGYWNDHQIIYLLKLLEAQWQIDRSFILDSLNKKMFSTANIPY
;
A
#
# COMPACT_ATOMS: atom_id res chain seq x y z
N LEU A 1 -14.47 4.59 14.87
CA LEU A 1 -14.91 4.08 13.57
C LEU A 1 -15.46 5.20 12.67
N ILE A 2 -16.47 5.98 13.09
CA ILE A 2 -17.08 7.08 12.29
C ILE A 2 -16.03 8.05 11.73
N LYS A 3 -15.03 8.42 12.54
CA LYS A 3 -13.95 9.30 12.11
C LYS A 3 -13.15 8.71 10.94
N TYR A 4 -12.87 7.41 10.95
CA TYR A 4 -12.16 6.73 9.88
C TYR A 4 -13.03 6.56 8.63
N LEU A 5 -14.31 6.24 8.78
CA LEU A 5 -15.24 6.17 7.66
C LEU A 5 -15.39 7.52 6.97
N GLY A 6 -15.46 8.60 7.75
CA GLY A 6 -15.63 9.97 7.24
C GLY A 6 -14.44 10.51 6.43
N SER A 7 -13.26 9.87 6.52
CA SER A 7 -12.09 10.25 5.70
C SER A 7 -12.09 9.63 4.30
N ALA A 8 -12.98 8.66 4.05
CA ALA A 8 -13.07 8.00 2.77
C ALA A 8 -13.75 8.88 1.71
N ASP A 9 -13.18 8.98 0.53
CA ASP A 9 -13.81 9.71 -0.60
C ASP A 9 -15.17 9.10 -1.00
N GLY A 10 -15.36 7.79 -0.79
CA GLY A 10 -16.61 7.09 -1.02
C GLY A 10 -17.69 7.30 0.05
N PHE A 11 -17.36 8.00 1.14
CA PHE A 11 -18.31 8.31 2.21
C PHE A 11 -19.13 9.54 1.85
N GLN A 12 -20.45 9.38 1.69
CA GLN A 12 -21.32 10.47 1.30
C GLN A 12 -22.52 10.59 2.26
N ILE A 13 -22.79 11.82 2.68
CA ILE A 13 -24.02 12.19 3.40
C ILE A 13 -24.94 12.88 2.40
N THR A 14 -26.13 12.34 2.21
CA THR A 14 -27.12 12.84 1.26
C THR A 14 -28.42 13.22 1.98
N SER A 15 -29.32 13.90 1.28
CA SER A 15 -30.68 14.19 1.80
C SER A 15 -31.51 12.92 2.00
N SER A 16 -31.19 11.85 1.30
CA SER A 16 -31.82 10.53 1.46
C SER A 16 -31.12 9.71 2.55
N LYS A 17 -31.84 9.39 3.62
CA LYS A 17 -31.35 8.52 4.69
C LYS A 17 -30.89 7.14 4.15
N ASN A 18 -31.62 6.57 3.20
CA ASN A 18 -31.30 5.28 2.60
C ASN A 18 -29.99 5.34 1.82
N ASN A 19 -29.77 6.38 1.01
CA ASN A 19 -28.53 6.55 0.27
C ASN A 19 -27.34 6.78 1.21
N THR A 20 -27.50 7.60 2.24
CA THR A 20 -26.45 7.80 3.26
C THR A 20 -26.10 6.49 3.96
N LEU A 21 -27.09 5.69 4.35
CA LEU A 21 -26.85 4.38 4.97
C LEU A 21 -26.15 3.44 3.99
N HIS A 22 -26.54 3.44 2.72
CA HIS A 22 -25.91 2.61 1.69
C HIS A 22 -24.42 2.97 1.50
N HIS A 23 -24.09 4.24 1.35
CA HIS A 23 -22.70 4.70 1.25
C HIS A 23 -21.89 4.33 2.49
N THR A 24 -22.46 4.56 3.69
CA THR A 24 -21.80 4.19 4.96
C THR A 24 -21.52 2.68 5.02
N SER A 25 -22.46 1.86 4.62
CA SER A 25 -22.32 0.40 4.62
C SER A 25 -21.24 -0.06 3.64
N ASN A 26 -21.17 0.54 2.45
CA ASN A 26 -20.14 0.21 1.47
C ASN A 26 -18.75 0.58 1.96
N VAL A 27 -18.57 1.78 2.52
CA VAL A 27 -17.28 2.20 3.08
C VAL A 27 -16.89 1.31 4.25
N LEU A 28 -17.83 0.97 5.14
CA LEU A 28 -17.58 0.06 6.25
C LEU A 28 -17.13 -1.32 5.75
N PHE A 29 -17.82 -1.87 4.76
CA PHE A 29 -17.45 -3.16 4.16
C PHE A 29 -16.03 -3.13 3.58
N ASN A 30 -15.67 -2.07 2.84
CA ASN A 30 -14.35 -1.93 2.24
C ASN A 30 -13.25 -1.78 3.31
N VAL A 31 -13.53 -1.04 4.38
CA VAL A 31 -12.63 -0.89 5.54
C VAL A 31 -12.42 -2.22 6.25
N MET A 32 -13.49 -2.99 6.45
CA MET A 32 -13.37 -4.32 7.06
C MET A 32 -12.58 -5.30 6.18
N ARG A 33 -12.63 -5.13 4.88
CA ARG A 33 -11.87 -5.96 3.94
C ARG A 33 -10.43 -5.56 3.78
N GLY A 34 -10.09 -4.28 3.78
CA GLY A 34 -8.76 -3.80 3.41
C GLY A 34 -8.04 -2.99 4.47
N GLY A 35 -8.69 -2.72 5.59
CA GLY A 35 -8.11 -1.94 6.69
C GLY A 35 -8.53 -0.48 6.71
N ILE A 36 -7.86 0.28 7.55
CA ILE A 36 -8.11 1.71 7.74
C ILE A 36 -6.84 2.52 7.54
N PHE A 37 -6.99 3.70 6.97
CA PHE A 37 -5.94 4.72 6.98
C PHE A 37 -5.97 5.46 8.31
N VAL A 38 -4.84 5.45 9.02
CA VAL A 38 -4.70 6.16 10.29
C VAL A 38 -4.56 7.67 10.05
N HIS A 39 -4.82 8.47 11.07
CA HIS A 39 -4.84 9.94 10.97
C HIS A 39 -5.77 10.49 9.89
N ASN A 40 -6.88 9.81 9.60
CA ASN A 40 -7.86 10.20 8.59
C ASN A 40 -7.27 10.36 7.19
N TYR A 41 -6.36 9.46 6.79
CA TYR A 41 -5.70 9.48 5.50
C TYR A 41 -4.59 10.55 5.37
N ASP A 42 -4.29 11.25 6.46
CA ASP A 42 -3.15 12.16 6.51
C ASP A 42 -1.85 11.40 6.80
N ILE A 43 -0.77 11.95 6.30
CA ILE A 43 0.58 11.42 6.52
C ILE A 43 1.20 12.12 7.73
N ASN A 44 1.71 11.32 8.66
CA ASN A 44 2.50 11.81 9.78
C ASN A 44 3.98 11.87 9.38
N LYS A 45 4.58 13.05 9.37
CA LYS A 45 5.98 13.27 8.98
C LYS A 45 6.98 12.42 9.77
N PRO A 46 6.90 12.29 11.11
CA PRO A 46 7.79 11.42 11.86
C PRO A 46 7.74 9.96 11.43
N ASP A 47 6.55 9.43 11.11
CA ASP A 47 6.41 8.04 10.63
C ASP A 47 6.98 7.88 9.21
N PHE A 48 6.77 8.84 8.34
CA PHE A 48 7.38 8.85 7.00
C PHE A 48 8.92 8.90 7.08
N ILE A 49 9.48 9.70 7.97
CA ILE A 49 10.93 9.75 8.23
C ILE A 49 11.44 8.37 8.71
N LYS A 50 10.71 7.72 9.61
CA LYS A 50 11.06 6.36 10.06
C LYS A 50 11.04 5.37 8.89
N PHE A 51 10.02 5.44 8.05
CA PHE A 51 9.93 4.63 6.84
C PHE A 51 11.14 4.85 5.92
N LEU A 52 11.51 6.10 5.62
CA LEU A 52 12.70 6.41 4.79
C LEU A 52 13.99 5.83 5.38
N LYS A 53 14.20 5.96 6.69
CA LYS A 53 15.39 5.43 7.39
C LYS A 53 15.50 3.91 7.25
N ILE A 54 14.39 3.20 7.28
CA ILE A 54 14.35 1.74 7.13
C ILE A 54 14.57 1.35 5.67
N ARG A 55 13.84 1.99 4.76
CA ARG A 55 13.81 1.61 3.34
C ARG A 55 15.05 2.04 2.56
N ASN A 56 15.59 3.22 2.82
CA ASN A 56 16.77 3.71 2.12
C ASN A 56 17.53 4.78 2.91
N LYS A 57 18.53 4.35 3.68
CA LYS A 57 19.37 5.24 4.49
C LYS A 57 20.12 6.29 3.67
N THR A 58 20.50 5.96 2.43
CA THR A 58 21.23 6.90 1.56
C THR A 58 20.31 8.04 1.12
N ILE A 59 19.12 7.72 0.64
CA ILE A 59 18.13 8.75 0.29
C ILE A 59 17.75 9.58 1.51
N TYR A 60 17.50 8.95 2.67
CA TYR A 60 17.21 9.69 3.89
C TYR A 60 18.29 10.74 4.18
N ARG A 61 19.58 10.34 4.15
CA ARG A 61 20.70 11.25 4.44
C ARG A 61 20.85 12.38 3.42
N SER A 62 20.49 12.13 2.16
CA SER A 62 20.61 13.13 1.11
C SER A 62 19.50 14.20 1.12
N ILE A 63 18.42 13.99 1.90
CA ILE A 63 17.27 14.90 1.93
C ILE A 63 16.88 15.35 3.35
N VAL A 64 17.76 15.11 4.34
CA VAL A 64 17.43 15.38 5.75
C VAL A 64 17.05 16.84 5.98
N ASP A 65 17.75 17.78 5.32
CA ASP A 65 17.51 19.21 5.47
C ASP A 65 16.24 19.64 4.72
N GLU A 66 15.91 18.98 3.61
CA GLU A 66 14.71 19.26 2.83
C GLU A 66 13.44 18.74 3.49
N LEU A 67 13.54 17.76 4.39
CA LEU A 67 12.38 17.24 5.12
C LEU A 67 11.66 18.31 5.95
N ASP A 68 12.33 19.40 6.29
CA ASP A 68 11.71 20.53 6.99
C ASP A 68 10.66 21.28 6.14
N GLN A 69 10.72 21.13 4.81
CA GLN A 69 9.72 21.66 3.89
C GLN A 69 8.40 20.87 3.92
N LEU A 70 8.39 19.66 4.49
CA LEU A 70 7.20 18.86 4.64
C LEU A 70 6.50 19.20 5.95
N ASN A 71 5.20 19.49 5.88
CA ASN A 71 4.39 19.75 7.05
C ASN A 71 4.34 18.54 7.99
N GLU A 72 4.16 18.78 9.30
CA GLU A 72 4.00 17.71 10.31
C GLU A 72 2.84 16.75 9.99
N LYS A 73 1.80 17.29 9.33
CA LYS A 73 0.72 16.52 8.72
C LYS A 73 0.62 16.93 7.26
N ALA A 74 0.75 15.98 6.37
CA ALA A 74 0.68 16.19 4.93
C ALA A 74 -0.36 15.25 4.31
N THR A 75 -0.94 15.67 3.20
CA THR A 75 -1.74 14.79 2.34
C THR A 75 -0.81 13.93 1.47
N MET A 76 -1.34 12.87 0.89
CA MET A 76 -0.60 12.04 -0.07
C MET A 76 -0.12 12.88 -1.27
N SER A 77 -0.95 13.80 -1.75
CA SER A 77 -0.59 14.69 -2.87
C SER A 77 0.57 15.63 -2.53
N GLU A 78 0.60 16.17 -1.31
CA GLU A 78 1.72 17.00 -0.84
C GLU A 78 3.00 16.18 -0.70
N LEU A 79 2.91 14.94 -0.20
CA LEU A 79 4.07 14.05 -0.10
C LEU A 79 4.65 13.71 -1.49
N ILE A 80 3.79 13.38 -2.45
CA ILE A 80 4.22 13.08 -3.82
C ILE A 80 4.85 14.33 -4.45
N SER A 81 4.21 15.49 -4.33
CA SER A 81 4.74 16.76 -4.83
C SER A 81 6.08 17.12 -4.20
N PHE A 82 6.27 16.83 -2.91
CA PHE A 82 7.56 16.98 -2.23
C PHE A 82 8.62 16.10 -2.90
N GLY A 83 8.32 14.80 -3.09
CA GLY A 83 9.24 13.86 -3.74
C GLY A 83 9.63 14.28 -5.16
N GLU A 84 8.68 14.76 -5.96
CA GLU A 84 8.92 15.22 -7.34
C GLU A 84 9.77 16.49 -7.39
N LYS A 85 9.56 17.44 -6.47
CA LYS A 85 10.35 18.68 -6.38
C LYS A 85 11.84 18.43 -6.14
N GLN A 86 12.18 17.37 -5.40
CA GLN A 86 13.58 17.03 -5.10
C GLN A 86 14.32 16.41 -6.31
N LYS A 87 13.65 16.20 -7.43
CA LYS A 87 14.22 15.63 -8.67
C LYS A 87 14.98 14.31 -8.45
N SER A 88 14.60 13.57 -7.44
CA SER A 88 15.15 12.26 -7.11
C SER A 88 14.14 11.15 -7.41
N PRO A 89 14.31 10.39 -8.51
CA PRO A 89 13.39 9.30 -8.86
C PRO A 89 13.22 8.29 -7.72
N SER A 90 14.30 8.00 -6.98
CA SER A 90 14.25 7.08 -5.85
C SER A 90 13.44 7.63 -4.67
N LEU A 91 13.51 8.94 -4.41
CA LEU A 91 12.68 9.56 -3.38
C LEU A 91 11.21 9.58 -3.82
N THR A 92 10.94 9.98 -5.05
CA THR A 92 9.57 9.97 -5.61
C THR A 92 8.95 8.58 -5.49
N ARG A 93 9.70 7.53 -5.85
CA ARG A 93 9.29 6.14 -5.69
C ARG A 93 8.94 5.82 -4.22
N LEU A 94 9.79 6.22 -3.26
CA LEU A 94 9.53 5.99 -1.84
C LEU A 94 8.32 6.76 -1.33
N CYS A 95 8.06 7.97 -1.84
CA CYS A 95 6.84 8.71 -1.52
C CYS A 95 5.58 7.96 -1.99
N TYR A 96 5.60 7.39 -3.19
CA TYR A 96 4.51 6.53 -3.66
C TYR A 96 4.37 5.24 -2.86
N GLU A 97 5.46 4.60 -2.47
CA GLU A 97 5.41 3.35 -1.68
C GLU A 97 4.94 3.54 -0.24
N TYR A 98 4.99 4.76 0.30
CA TYR A 98 4.53 5.01 1.65
C TYR A 98 3.01 4.84 1.73
N LEU A 99 2.55 3.96 2.63
CA LEU A 99 1.13 3.62 2.74
C LEU A 99 0.73 3.59 4.23
N PRO A 100 0.12 4.68 4.74
CA PRO A 100 -0.27 4.82 6.14
C PRO A 100 -1.54 4.03 6.47
N LEU A 101 -1.49 2.72 6.26
CA LEU A 101 -2.61 1.78 6.37
C LEU A 101 -2.35 0.76 7.48
N THR A 102 -3.40 0.42 8.23
CA THR A 102 -3.35 -0.67 9.18
C THR A 102 -4.29 -1.80 8.77
N PHE A 103 -3.70 -2.93 8.41
CA PHE A 103 -4.39 -4.13 8.00
C PHE A 103 -3.47 -5.34 8.03
N GLY A 104 -3.93 -6.45 8.58
CA GLY A 104 -3.26 -7.72 8.47
C GLY A 104 -4.14 -8.79 7.83
N ARG A 105 -3.56 -9.57 6.94
CA ARG A 105 -4.18 -10.77 6.38
C ARG A 105 -3.16 -11.86 6.15
N ARG A 106 -3.34 -12.98 6.87
CA ARG A 106 -2.54 -14.19 6.70
C ARG A 106 -3.44 -15.38 6.44
N HIS A 107 -2.95 -16.35 5.69
CA HIS A 107 -3.52 -17.69 5.72
C HIS A 107 -3.26 -18.33 7.09
N GLY A 108 -4.23 -19.09 7.58
CA GLY A 108 -3.98 -20.06 8.62
C GLY A 108 -3.01 -21.15 8.14
N ASP A 109 -2.52 -21.96 9.07
CA ASP A 109 -1.75 -23.15 8.69
C ASP A 109 -2.61 -24.16 7.90
N PRO A 110 -2.00 -25.16 7.22
CA PRO A 110 -2.73 -26.13 6.41
C PRO A 110 -3.82 -26.91 7.15
N SER A 111 -3.70 -27.04 8.48
CA SER A 111 -4.72 -27.69 9.33
C SER A 111 -5.87 -26.75 9.70
N ARG A 112 -5.68 -25.44 9.51
CA ARG A 112 -6.64 -24.39 9.82
C ARG A 112 -6.66 -23.35 8.69
N PRO A 113 -7.27 -23.64 7.55
CA PRO A 113 -7.11 -22.85 6.33
C PRO A 113 -7.91 -21.56 6.28
N TRP A 114 -8.43 -21.05 7.38
CA TRP A 114 -9.11 -19.75 7.43
C TRP A 114 -8.13 -18.60 7.56
N ASN A 115 -8.52 -17.50 6.94
CA ASN A 115 -7.72 -16.28 6.98
C ASN A 115 -7.80 -15.62 8.36
N GLU A 116 -6.64 -15.16 8.81
CA GLU A 116 -6.54 -14.27 9.96
C GLU A 116 -6.56 -12.82 9.46
N PHE A 117 -7.46 -12.04 10.02
CA PHE A 117 -7.58 -10.60 9.75
C PHE A 117 -7.31 -9.81 11.01
N ASN A 118 -6.56 -8.73 10.89
CA ASN A 118 -6.42 -7.81 12.01
C ASN A 118 -6.28 -6.35 11.55
N ILE A 119 -6.79 -5.44 12.39
CA ILE A 119 -6.62 -4.00 12.24
C ILE A 119 -6.07 -3.50 13.57
N LYS A 120 -4.76 -3.24 13.60
CA LYS A 120 -4.06 -2.75 14.79
C LYS A 120 -3.94 -1.24 14.68
N VAL A 121 -4.61 -0.52 15.58
CA VAL A 121 -4.69 0.95 15.52
C VAL A 121 -3.76 1.61 16.52
N ASN A 122 -3.54 0.96 17.66
CA ASN A 122 -2.77 1.51 18.76
C ASN A 122 -1.68 0.53 19.20
N ASP A 123 -0.56 1.10 19.63
CA ASP A 123 0.51 0.43 20.35
C ASP A 123 0.77 1.27 21.62
N GLY A 124 0.15 0.88 22.73
CA GLY A 124 0.07 1.72 23.91
C GLY A 124 -0.69 3.03 23.61
N ASP A 125 -0.05 4.17 23.87
CA ASP A 125 -0.62 5.50 23.63
C ASP A 125 -0.38 6.03 22.21
N SER A 126 0.38 5.30 21.38
CA SER A 126 0.72 5.72 20.02
C SER A 126 -0.19 5.10 18.97
N VAL A 127 -0.44 5.85 17.89
CA VAL A 127 -1.17 5.34 16.73
C VAL A 127 -0.23 4.50 15.87
N LEU A 128 -0.62 3.27 15.59
CA LEU A 128 0.18 2.31 14.87
C LEU A 128 -0.20 2.26 13.39
N TYR A 129 0.80 2.49 12.52
CA TYR A 129 0.74 2.06 11.14
C TYR A 129 1.22 0.63 11.05
N TYR A 130 0.37 -0.24 10.53
CA TYR A 130 0.71 -1.64 10.45
C TYR A 130 0.02 -2.29 9.25
N HIS A 131 0.79 -2.83 8.34
CA HIS A 131 0.25 -3.75 7.37
C HIS A 131 1.14 -4.97 7.24
N GLU A 132 0.52 -6.11 7.15
CA GLU A 132 1.19 -7.39 7.02
C GLU A 132 0.25 -8.40 6.37
N GLY A 133 0.76 -9.17 5.45
CA GLY A 133 -0.02 -10.28 4.88
C GLY A 133 0.69 -11.01 3.77
N ASN A 134 0.16 -12.18 3.45
CA ASN A 134 0.57 -12.91 2.26
C ASN A 134 0.28 -12.04 1.04
N TRP A 135 1.24 -11.94 0.15
CA TRP A 135 1.19 -11.06 -1.03
C TRP A 135 -0.12 -11.19 -1.81
N ARG A 136 -0.46 -12.41 -2.18
CA ARG A 136 -1.69 -12.72 -2.89
C ARG A 136 -2.94 -12.20 -2.20
N ASP A 137 -3.01 -12.38 -0.90
CA ASP A 137 -4.23 -12.12 -0.15
C ASP A 137 -4.41 -10.63 0.17
N ILE A 138 -3.34 -9.94 0.50
CA ILE A 138 -3.42 -8.53 0.91
C ILE A 138 -3.84 -7.64 -0.27
N PHE A 139 -3.31 -7.86 -1.48
CA PHE A 139 -3.71 -7.09 -2.66
C PHE A 139 -5.16 -7.34 -3.07
N GLN A 140 -5.65 -8.58 -2.91
CA GLN A 140 -7.07 -8.88 -3.09
C GLN A 140 -7.97 -8.05 -2.16
N ASN A 141 -7.54 -7.85 -0.92
CA ASN A 141 -8.30 -7.06 0.04
C ASN A 141 -8.21 -5.57 -0.27
N TRP A 142 -7.05 -5.10 -0.67
CA TRP A 142 -6.84 -3.70 -1.03
C TRP A 142 -7.58 -3.29 -2.31
N GLU A 143 -7.84 -4.22 -3.24
CA GLU A 143 -8.72 -3.96 -4.39
C GLU A 143 -10.09 -3.40 -3.96
N ALA A 144 -10.70 -3.96 -2.94
CA ALA A 144 -11.97 -3.45 -2.43
C ALA A 144 -11.82 -2.11 -1.70
N LEU A 145 -10.72 -1.94 -0.96
CA LEU A 145 -10.45 -0.73 -0.17
C LEU A 145 -10.31 0.51 -1.07
N VAL A 146 -9.62 0.39 -2.20
CA VAL A 146 -9.34 1.53 -3.10
C VAL A 146 -10.60 2.15 -3.70
N ILE A 147 -11.72 1.45 -3.72
CA ILE A 147 -13.01 2.02 -4.13
C ILE A 147 -13.45 3.12 -3.16
N SER A 148 -13.16 2.97 -1.88
CA SER A 148 -13.46 3.99 -0.86
C SER A 148 -12.32 4.99 -0.66
N TYR A 149 -11.10 4.63 -1.02
CA TYR A 149 -9.90 5.44 -0.87
C TYR A 149 -9.08 5.48 -2.18
N PRO A 150 -9.61 6.06 -3.26
CA PRO A 150 -9.00 6.02 -4.58
C PRO A 150 -7.62 6.71 -4.64
N LYS A 151 -7.36 7.69 -3.79
CA LYS A 151 -6.03 8.34 -3.70
C LYS A 151 -4.90 7.41 -3.26
N SER A 152 -5.23 6.23 -2.70
CA SER A 152 -4.24 5.22 -2.34
C SER A 152 -3.84 4.28 -3.50
N LEU A 153 -4.58 4.31 -4.62
CA LEU A 153 -4.31 3.45 -5.78
C LEU A 153 -2.88 3.56 -6.30
N PRO A 154 -2.33 4.76 -6.56
CA PRO A 154 -0.94 4.92 -7.00
C PRO A 154 0.06 4.26 -6.06
N SER A 155 -0.16 4.37 -4.75
CA SER A 155 0.72 3.78 -3.73
C SER A 155 0.66 2.25 -3.72
N ILE A 156 -0.53 1.68 -3.84
CA ILE A 156 -0.73 0.21 -3.85
C ILE A 156 -0.15 -0.39 -5.14
N ILE A 157 -0.40 0.24 -6.29
CA ILE A 157 0.19 -0.15 -7.58
C ILE A 157 1.73 -0.08 -7.50
N SER A 158 2.28 1.00 -6.96
CA SER A 158 3.73 1.18 -6.82
C SER A 158 4.36 0.12 -5.91
N LYS A 159 3.70 -0.24 -4.81
CA LYS A 159 4.16 -1.34 -3.94
C LYS A 159 4.23 -2.66 -4.69
N PHE A 160 3.22 -2.97 -5.49
CA PHE A 160 3.20 -4.20 -6.28
C PHE A 160 4.37 -4.22 -7.29
N LEU A 161 4.45 -3.20 -8.13
CA LEU A 161 5.44 -3.13 -9.22
C LEU A 161 6.88 -3.12 -8.70
N ASN A 162 7.15 -2.33 -7.65
CA ASN A 162 8.51 -2.17 -7.12
C ASN A 162 9.04 -3.41 -6.39
N ALA A 163 8.18 -4.35 -6.06
CA ALA A 163 8.55 -5.59 -5.40
C ALA A 163 8.56 -6.81 -6.33
N THR A 164 8.04 -6.67 -7.54
CA THR A 164 8.06 -7.74 -8.54
C THR A 164 9.45 -7.84 -9.17
N THR A 165 9.96 -9.05 -9.38
CA THR A 165 11.23 -9.25 -10.10
C THR A 165 11.09 -8.94 -11.59
N LYS A 166 12.23 -8.79 -12.28
CA LYS A 166 12.24 -8.56 -13.73
C LYS A 166 11.54 -9.68 -14.50
N ASP A 167 11.61 -10.91 -13.98
CA ASP A 167 11.04 -12.11 -14.61
C ASP A 167 9.59 -12.39 -14.16
N GLY A 168 9.01 -11.53 -13.31
CA GLY A 168 7.61 -11.62 -12.92
C GLY A 168 7.33 -12.37 -11.61
N TYR A 169 8.35 -12.74 -10.84
CA TYR A 169 8.14 -13.32 -9.51
C TYR A 169 7.67 -12.24 -8.53
N ASN A 170 6.70 -12.60 -7.67
CA ASN A 170 6.21 -11.79 -6.59
C ASN A 170 6.69 -12.34 -5.25
N PRO A 171 6.89 -11.48 -4.22
CA PRO A 171 7.27 -11.92 -2.89
C PRO A 171 6.21 -12.84 -2.28
N TYR A 172 6.61 -13.60 -1.26
CA TYR A 172 5.68 -14.41 -0.48
C TYR A 172 4.80 -13.54 0.42
N ARG A 173 5.41 -12.56 1.09
CA ARG A 173 4.73 -11.72 2.07
C ARG A 173 5.19 -10.27 1.97
N ILE A 174 4.27 -9.36 2.31
CA ILE A 174 4.56 -7.94 2.48
C ILE A 174 4.26 -7.52 3.92
N ASN A 175 5.08 -6.64 4.44
CA ASN A 175 4.82 -5.93 5.70
C ASN A 175 5.19 -4.45 5.56
N LYS A 176 4.91 -3.67 6.60
CA LYS A 176 5.20 -2.23 6.61
C LYS A 176 6.68 -1.92 6.33
N GLU A 177 7.58 -2.75 6.81
CA GLU A 177 9.03 -2.51 6.76
C GLU A 177 9.68 -3.07 5.50
N GLY A 178 9.04 -4.03 4.84
CA GLY A 178 9.62 -4.66 3.67
C GLY A 178 8.78 -5.75 3.04
N ILE A 179 9.47 -6.65 2.40
CA ILE A 179 8.93 -7.82 1.72
C ILE A 179 9.77 -9.04 2.12
N ASP A 180 9.11 -10.18 2.22
CA ASP A 180 9.75 -11.46 2.52
C ASP A 180 9.65 -12.37 1.30
N TRP A 181 10.76 -12.99 0.97
CA TRP A 181 10.88 -14.01 -0.04
C TRP A 181 11.01 -15.38 0.61
N GLU A 182 10.59 -16.43 -0.06
CA GLU A 182 10.83 -17.79 0.43
C GLU A 182 12.30 -18.15 0.27
N VAL A 183 12.80 -18.96 1.21
CA VAL A 183 14.10 -19.62 1.07
C VAL A 183 13.86 -20.87 0.23
N VAL A 184 14.54 -20.95 -0.91
CA VAL A 184 14.43 -22.11 -1.80
C VAL A 184 15.03 -23.34 -1.10
N ASP A 185 14.27 -24.43 -1.03
CA ASP A 185 14.75 -25.73 -0.57
C ASP A 185 15.20 -26.54 -1.79
N GLU A 186 16.50 -26.84 -1.90
CA GLU A 186 17.10 -27.60 -3.00
C GLU A 186 16.56 -29.04 -3.11
N ASN A 187 15.99 -29.58 -2.04
CA ASN A 187 15.40 -30.90 -2.01
C ASN A 187 13.93 -30.94 -2.42
N ASP A 188 13.28 -29.79 -2.54
CA ASP A 188 11.91 -29.65 -3.00
C ASP A 188 11.86 -29.03 -4.41
N THR A 189 11.53 -29.84 -5.40
CA THR A 189 11.38 -29.42 -6.80
C THR A 189 10.33 -28.34 -7.02
N TRP A 190 9.44 -28.12 -6.06
CA TRP A 190 8.37 -27.13 -6.11
C TRP A 190 8.67 -25.89 -5.27
N SER A 191 9.82 -25.85 -4.60
CA SER A 191 10.26 -24.71 -3.84
C SER A 191 10.72 -23.58 -4.78
N HIS A 192 10.17 -22.39 -4.61
CA HIS A 192 10.50 -21.20 -5.39
C HIS A 192 10.69 -20.00 -4.47
N ILE A 193 11.48 -19.01 -4.90
CA ILE A 193 11.74 -17.78 -4.15
C ILE A 193 10.49 -16.94 -3.86
N GLY A 194 9.41 -17.20 -4.57
CA GLY A 194 8.13 -16.51 -4.44
C GLY A 194 7.12 -17.04 -5.46
N TYR A 195 6.07 -16.27 -5.70
CA TYR A 195 5.03 -16.66 -6.65
C TYR A 195 5.34 -16.21 -8.07
N TRP A 196 5.23 -17.11 -9.04
CA TRP A 196 5.42 -16.83 -10.44
C TRP A 196 4.17 -17.18 -11.25
N ASN A 197 3.74 -16.25 -12.13
CA ASN A 197 2.59 -16.44 -13.04
C ASN A 197 1.32 -16.97 -12.38
N ASP A 198 1.17 -16.71 -11.09
CA ASP A 198 -0.05 -17.05 -10.38
C ASP A 198 -1.06 -15.90 -10.53
N HIS A 199 -2.25 -16.07 -9.98
CA HIS A 199 -3.35 -15.09 -10.03
C HIS A 199 -3.05 -13.74 -9.37
N GLN A 200 -1.89 -13.53 -8.76
CA GLN A 200 -1.47 -12.22 -8.21
C GLN A 200 -1.53 -11.12 -9.27
N ILE A 201 -1.15 -11.42 -10.50
CA ILE A 201 -1.17 -10.45 -11.60
C ILE A 201 -2.59 -9.93 -11.89
N ILE A 202 -3.62 -10.72 -11.60
CA ILE A 202 -5.02 -10.32 -11.77
C ILE A 202 -5.34 -9.13 -10.85
N TYR A 203 -4.80 -9.10 -9.64
CA TYR A 203 -5.02 -7.98 -8.72
C TYR A 203 -4.32 -6.71 -9.18
N LEU A 204 -3.13 -6.82 -9.75
CA LEU A 204 -2.48 -5.67 -10.39
C LEU A 204 -3.32 -5.13 -11.55
N LEU A 205 -3.83 -6.02 -12.42
CA LEU A 205 -4.69 -5.64 -13.52
C LEU A 205 -5.92 -4.87 -13.02
N LYS A 206 -6.63 -5.39 -12.04
CA LYS A 206 -7.82 -4.73 -11.46
C LYS A 206 -7.51 -3.38 -10.82
N LEU A 207 -6.36 -3.25 -10.16
CA LEU A 207 -5.91 -1.96 -9.62
C LEU A 207 -5.60 -0.96 -10.73
N LEU A 208 -4.97 -1.41 -11.83
CA LEU A 208 -4.70 -0.57 -13.00
C LEU A 208 -5.98 -0.16 -13.72
N GLU A 209 -6.95 -1.06 -13.85
CA GLU A 209 -8.27 -0.75 -14.42
C GLU A 209 -9.02 0.28 -13.57
N ALA A 210 -9.02 0.12 -12.23
CA ALA A 210 -9.60 1.09 -11.32
C ALA A 210 -8.91 2.45 -11.43
N GLN A 211 -7.58 2.49 -11.49
CA GLN A 211 -6.82 3.72 -11.66
C GLN A 211 -7.13 4.39 -13.01
N TRP A 212 -7.24 3.61 -14.07
CA TRP A 212 -7.60 4.13 -15.40
C TRP A 212 -8.97 4.80 -15.43
N GLN A 213 -9.93 4.25 -14.68
CA GLN A 213 -11.27 4.83 -14.58
C GLN A 213 -11.31 6.10 -13.73
N ILE A 214 -10.50 6.16 -12.66
CA ILE A 214 -10.50 7.27 -11.71
C ILE A 214 -9.59 8.41 -12.19
N ASP A 215 -8.37 8.09 -12.54
CA ASP A 215 -7.37 9.05 -13.02
C ASP A 215 -6.38 8.40 -14.00
N ARG A 216 -6.60 8.62 -15.29
CA ARG A 216 -5.76 8.09 -16.36
C ARG A 216 -4.38 8.73 -16.41
N SER A 217 -4.24 9.95 -15.89
CA SER A 217 -3.01 10.71 -15.99
C SER A 217 -1.85 10.00 -15.28
N PHE A 218 -2.11 9.40 -14.11
CA PHE A 218 -1.11 8.62 -13.39
C PHE A 218 -0.53 7.49 -14.25
N ILE A 219 -1.37 6.72 -14.94
CA ILE A 219 -0.89 5.61 -15.78
C ILE A 219 -0.09 6.13 -16.96
N LEU A 220 -0.62 7.13 -17.70
CA LEU A 220 0.03 7.71 -18.87
C LEU A 220 1.38 8.35 -18.52
N ASP A 221 1.44 9.08 -17.41
CA ASP A 221 2.68 9.67 -16.90
C ASP A 221 3.69 8.61 -16.48
N SER A 222 3.22 7.54 -15.84
CA SER A 222 4.07 6.43 -15.38
C SER A 222 4.78 5.71 -16.52
N LEU A 223 4.16 5.61 -17.70
CA LEU A 223 4.77 4.98 -18.88
C LEU A 223 5.99 5.77 -19.39
N ASN A 224 6.07 7.06 -19.11
CA ASN A 224 7.13 7.95 -19.56
C ASN A 224 8.13 8.32 -18.46
N LYS A 225 7.92 7.88 -17.23
CA LYS A 225 8.78 8.20 -16.08
C LYS A 225 9.52 6.96 -15.58
N LYS A 226 10.81 7.09 -15.30
CA LYS A 226 11.60 6.05 -14.61
C LYS A 226 11.33 6.09 -13.10
N MET A 227 10.11 5.73 -12.68
CA MET A 227 9.69 5.83 -11.28
C MET A 227 9.55 4.47 -10.58
N PHE A 228 9.56 3.37 -11.32
CA PHE A 228 9.47 2.04 -10.73
C PHE A 228 10.84 1.36 -10.66
N SER A 229 10.95 0.40 -9.78
CA SER A 229 12.09 -0.51 -9.66
C SER A 229 11.62 -1.94 -9.75
N THR A 230 12.55 -2.86 -9.98
CA THR A 230 12.30 -4.30 -9.85
C THR A 230 13.07 -4.84 -8.66
N ALA A 231 12.56 -5.87 -8.02
CA ALA A 231 13.32 -6.59 -7.01
C ALA A 231 14.49 -7.33 -7.69
N ASN A 232 15.66 -7.22 -7.08
CA ASN A 232 16.86 -7.93 -7.51
C ASN A 232 17.18 -9.02 -6.49
N ILE A 233 16.54 -10.17 -6.67
CA ILE A 233 16.69 -11.35 -5.81
C ILE A 233 17.46 -12.39 -6.58
N PRO A 234 18.57 -12.92 -6.06
CA PRO A 234 19.28 -14.04 -6.67
C PRO A 234 18.44 -15.32 -6.50
N TYR A 235 18.31 -16.09 -7.57
CA TYR A 235 17.66 -17.40 -7.62
C TYR A 235 18.40 -18.33 -8.58
#